data_896954ad8293392a6e2a76f9f0d8b4ad
#
_entry.id   896954ad8293392a6e2a76f9f0d8b4ad
#
_cell.length_a   1.000
_cell.length_b   1.000
_cell.length_c   1.000
_cell.angle_alpha   90.00
_cell.angle_beta   90.00
_cell.angle_gamma   90.00
#
_symmetry.space_group_name_H-M   'P 1'
#
loop_
_entity.id
_entity.type
_entity.pdbx_description
1 polymer ?
#
loop_
_entity_poly.entity_id
_entity_poly.type
_entity_poly.pdbx_seq_one_letter_code
_entity_poly.pdbx_strand_id
1 'polypeptide(L)'
;MASIEEKVEEHYKKILDELGIRHYGKTESINRTITDALRSADSKSGGSGNNYPDIQLLLENKTARRIPVMIEAKGLKNRLEKISKSGQIELITYYEKDSKRKDGTIQHHAGDANYSSIMNYAVNGAVHYANAILDSRGYTEVIAIGINGTQMNADGSVQDAECRAYYISEKNNRVPICLEMWKTTPCRGEQIKGGRQQNGQELQEKRIGASQFCRRISDLCGLHRRQ
;
A
#
# COMPACT_ATOMS: atom_id res chain seq x y z
N MET A 1 -10.77 8.18 21.49
CA MET A 1 -9.77 8.89 20.63
C MET A 1 -9.42 7.98 19.48
N ALA A 2 -9.37 8.51 18.24
CA ALA A 2 -8.94 7.74 17.10
C ALA A 2 -7.48 7.28 17.26
N SER A 3 -7.18 6.04 16.85
CA SER A 3 -5.82 5.49 16.85
C SER A 3 -4.90 6.24 15.88
N ILE A 4 -3.58 6.10 16.01
CA ILE A 4 -2.64 6.68 15.03
C ILE A 4 -2.86 6.06 13.64
N GLU A 5 -3.15 4.76 13.56
CA GLU A 5 -3.48 4.08 12.30
C GLU A 5 -4.68 4.72 11.59
N GLU A 6 -5.79 4.99 12.32
CA GLU A 6 -6.95 5.68 11.78
C GLU A 6 -6.63 7.11 11.31
N LYS A 7 -5.77 7.82 12.03
CA LYS A 7 -5.35 9.18 11.63
C LYS A 7 -4.46 9.16 10.38
N VAL A 8 -3.57 8.16 10.24
CA VAL A 8 -2.76 7.95 9.04
C VAL A 8 -3.69 7.65 7.85
N GLU A 9 -4.65 6.73 8.02
CA GLU A 9 -5.65 6.41 6.99
C GLU A 9 -6.38 7.68 6.54
N GLU A 10 -6.91 8.47 7.49
CA GLU A 10 -7.65 9.70 7.20
C GLU A 10 -6.81 10.77 6.50
N HIS A 11 -5.54 10.90 6.88
CA HIS A 11 -4.61 11.81 6.22
C HIS A 11 -4.45 11.47 4.73
N TYR A 12 -4.26 10.18 4.40
CA TYR A 12 -4.12 9.76 3.01
C TYR A 12 -5.42 9.84 2.21
N LYS A 13 -6.58 9.62 2.85
CA LYS A 13 -7.89 9.87 2.23
C LYS A 13 -8.05 11.34 1.83
N LYS A 14 -7.67 12.28 2.71
CA LYS A 14 -7.70 13.71 2.38
C LYS A 14 -6.81 14.06 1.18
N ILE A 15 -5.62 13.45 1.09
CA ILE A 15 -4.75 13.64 -0.08
C ILE A 15 -5.45 13.12 -1.34
N LEU A 16 -6.10 11.97 -1.29
CA LEU A 16 -6.85 11.43 -2.43
C LEU A 16 -8.01 12.33 -2.84
N ASP A 17 -8.74 12.90 -1.87
CA ASP A 17 -9.81 13.86 -2.11
C ASP A 17 -9.29 15.15 -2.76
N GLU A 18 -8.19 15.72 -2.26
CA GLU A 18 -7.53 16.89 -2.83
C GLU A 18 -7.08 16.65 -4.28
N LEU A 19 -6.77 15.41 -4.63
CA LEU A 19 -6.38 14.98 -5.97
C LEU A 19 -7.58 14.65 -6.87
N GLY A 20 -8.79 14.67 -6.33
CA GLY A 20 -9.99 14.22 -7.04
C GLY A 20 -9.98 12.73 -7.38
N ILE A 21 -9.23 11.90 -6.63
CA ILE A 21 -9.16 10.46 -6.83
C ILE A 21 -10.23 9.79 -5.98
N ARG A 22 -11.18 9.15 -6.67
CA ARG A 22 -12.23 8.39 -5.99
C ARG A 22 -11.62 7.22 -5.24
N HIS A 23 -11.91 7.14 -3.96
CA HIS A 23 -11.48 6.06 -3.08
C HIS A 23 -12.67 5.47 -2.31
N TYR A 24 -12.45 4.32 -1.70
CA TYR A 24 -13.45 3.55 -0.98
C TYR A 24 -12.83 3.05 0.33
N GLY A 25 -13.58 3.15 1.42
CA GLY A 25 -13.16 2.67 2.74
C GLY A 25 -13.49 1.19 2.96
N LYS A 26 -13.20 0.72 4.18
CA LYS A 26 -13.36 -0.68 4.61
C LYS A 26 -14.75 -1.28 4.38
N THR A 27 -15.80 -0.48 4.48
CA THR A 27 -17.19 -0.95 4.36
C THR A 27 -17.80 -0.67 3.00
N GLU A 28 -17.05 -0.08 2.10
CA GLU A 28 -17.51 0.33 0.79
C GLU A 28 -17.09 -0.68 -0.29
N SER A 29 -17.88 -0.78 -1.34
CA SER A 29 -17.62 -1.67 -2.46
C SER A 29 -17.32 -0.88 -3.72
N ILE A 30 -16.19 -1.19 -4.36
CA ILE A 30 -15.87 -0.65 -5.69
C ILE A 30 -16.76 -1.26 -6.75
N ASN A 31 -16.80 -2.59 -6.80
CA ASN A 31 -17.64 -3.38 -7.68
C ASN A 31 -17.77 -4.82 -7.15
N ARG A 32 -18.68 -5.58 -7.76
CA ARG A 32 -18.99 -6.95 -7.32
C ARG A 32 -17.78 -7.89 -7.36
N THR A 33 -16.96 -7.83 -8.41
CA THR A 33 -15.78 -8.70 -8.56
C THR A 33 -14.78 -8.51 -7.41
N ILE A 34 -14.45 -7.26 -7.08
CA ILE A 34 -13.54 -6.94 -5.97
C ILE A 34 -14.17 -7.34 -4.64
N THR A 35 -15.46 -7.02 -4.45
CA THR A 35 -16.16 -7.35 -3.21
C THR A 35 -16.22 -8.86 -2.96
N ASP A 36 -16.56 -9.66 -3.98
CA ASP A 36 -16.63 -11.11 -3.85
C ASP A 36 -15.24 -11.71 -3.60
N ALA A 37 -14.20 -11.18 -4.25
CA ALA A 37 -12.82 -11.59 -4.02
C ALA A 37 -12.39 -11.35 -2.55
N LEU A 38 -12.64 -10.16 -2.03
CA LEU A 38 -12.28 -9.80 -0.65
C LEU A 38 -13.09 -10.58 0.39
N ARG A 39 -14.35 -10.92 0.09
CA ARG A 39 -15.18 -11.76 0.97
C ARG A 39 -14.73 -13.21 1.01
N SER A 40 -14.20 -13.74 -0.10
CA SER A 40 -13.71 -15.11 -0.18
C SER A 40 -12.32 -15.29 0.38
N ALA A 41 -11.58 -14.19 0.58
CA ALA A 41 -10.25 -14.22 1.15
C ALA A 41 -10.28 -14.55 2.65
N ASP A 42 -9.25 -15.25 3.10
CA ASP A 42 -9.00 -15.40 4.53
C ASP A 42 -8.76 -14.04 5.19
N SER A 43 -9.19 -13.92 6.44
CA SER A 43 -8.93 -12.72 7.21
C SER A 43 -7.42 -12.51 7.43
N LYS A 44 -6.98 -11.27 7.63
CA LYS A 44 -5.56 -10.95 7.97
C LYS A 44 -5.04 -11.70 9.20
N SER A 45 -5.91 -12.15 10.06
CA SER A 45 -5.58 -12.94 11.26
C SER A 45 -5.77 -14.44 11.08
N GLY A 46 -6.16 -14.89 9.89
CA GLY A 46 -6.58 -16.25 9.60
C GLY A 46 -8.04 -16.51 9.95
N GLY A 47 -8.64 -17.47 9.27
CA GLY A 47 -10.04 -17.83 9.43
C GLY A 47 -11.01 -17.00 8.58
N SER A 48 -12.29 -17.33 8.69
CA SER A 48 -13.36 -16.64 7.94
C SER A 48 -13.68 -15.28 8.54
N GLY A 49 -13.79 -14.27 7.73
CA GLY A 49 -14.21 -12.93 8.16
C GLY A 49 -14.16 -11.93 7.02
N ASN A 50 -15.04 -10.94 7.06
CA ASN A 50 -15.03 -9.83 6.11
C ASN A 50 -13.94 -8.85 6.51
N ASN A 51 -12.75 -8.99 5.93
CA ASN A 51 -11.70 -8.00 6.08
C ASN A 51 -11.48 -7.30 4.74
N TYR A 52 -11.47 -5.98 4.81
CA TYR A 52 -11.21 -5.13 3.66
C TYR A 52 -9.96 -4.31 3.92
N PRO A 53 -9.21 -3.91 2.88
CA PRO A 53 -8.13 -2.95 3.02
C PRO A 53 -8.66 -1.62 3.55
N ASP A 54 -7.81 -0.84 4.18
CA ASP A 54 -8.19 0.44 4.77
C ASP A 54 -8.71 1.42 3.71
N ILE A 55 -8.05 1.44 2.54
CA ILE A 55 -8.45 2.24 1.39
C ILE A 55 -8.37 1.39 0.12
N GLN A 56 -9.34 1.54 -0.76
CA GLN A 56 -9.41 0.86 -2.04
C GLN A 56 -9.55 1.88 -3.17
N LEU A 57 -8.85 1.69 -4.27
CA LEU A 57 -9.01 2.48 -5.49
C LEU A 57 -9.21 1.55 -6.69
N LEU A 58 -9.81 2.10 -7.74
CA LEU A 58 -9.81 1.51 -9.06
C LEU A 58 -9.30 2.56 -10.04
N LEU A 59 -8.04 2.44 -10.42
CA LEU A 59 -7.42 3.36 -11.36
C LEU A 59 -7.78 2.96 -12.79
N GLU A 60 -8.11 3.93 -13.61
CA GLU A 60 -8.33 3.75 -15.03
C GLU A 60 -7.27 4.53 -15.81
N ASN A 61 -6.51 3.84 -16.63
CA ASN A 61 -5.53 4.49 -17.47
C ASN A 61 -6.13 4.99 -18.79
N LYS A 62 -5.35 5.72 -19.60
CA LYS A 62 -5.78 6.27 -20.89
C LYS A 62 -6.22 5.22 -21.92
N THR A 63 -5.93 3.94 -21.69
CA THR A 63 -6.34 2.82 -22.55
C THR A 63 -7.53 2.05 -21.99
N ALA A 64 -8.28 2.66 -21.06
CA ALA A 64 -9.42 2.06 -20.34
C ALA A 64 -9.06 0.78 -19.54
N ARG A 65 -7.77 0.57 -19.25
CA ARG A 65 -7.31 -0.53 -18.39
C ARG A 65 -7.57 -0.15 -16.94
N ARG A 66 -8.24 -1.03 -16.21
CA ARG A 66 -8.60 -0.82 -14.81
C ARG A 66 -7.69 -1.63 -13.90
N ILE A 67 -7.02 -0.96 -12.98
CA ILE A 67 -6.07 -1.55 -12.05
C ILE A 67 -6.57 -1.29 -10.62
N PRO A 68 -6.96 -2.34 -9.87
CA PRO A 68 -7.28 -2.21 -8.46
C PRO A 68 -6.05 -1.81 -7.65
N VAL A 69 -6.25 -0.98 -6.63
CA VAL A 69 -5.20 -0.59 -5.68
C VAL A 69 -5.71 -0.88 -4.28
N MET A 70 -4.96 -1.67 -3.53
CA MET A 70 -5.24 -2.03 -2.15
C MET A 70 -4.25 -1.33 -1.23
N ILE A 71 -4.74 -0.54 -0.29
CA ILE A 71 -3.91 0.26 0.61
C ILE A 71 -4.20 -0.15 2.05
N GLU A 72 -3.13 -0.43 2.80
CA GLU A 72 -3.16 -0.70 4.23
C GLU A 72 -2.37 0.34 5.00
N ALA A 73 -2.90 0.78 6.13
CA ALA A 73 -2.28 1.72 7.04
C ALA A 73 -1.75 1.03 8.30
N LYS A 74 -0.66 1.57 8.86
CA LYS A 74 -0.18 1.25 10.20
C LYS A 74 0.21 2.53 10.94
N GLY A 75 0.11 2.46 12.27
CA GLY A 75 0.36 3.59 13.17
C GLY A 75 1.54 3.36 14.12
N LEU A 76 2.49 2.50 13.79
CA LEU A 76 3.58 2.11 14.67
C LEU A 76 4.93 2.08 13.94
N LYS A 77 5.99 2.40 14.69
CA LYS A 77 7.37 2.37 14.16
C LYS A 77 7.73 0.99 13.60
N ASN A 78 8.40 0.97 12.44
CA ASN A 78 8.87 -0.25 11.76
C ASN A 78 7.72 -1.23 11.37
N ARG A 79 6.54 -0.70 11.02
CA ARG A 79 5.38 -1.49 10.58
C ARG A 79 5.02 -1.29 9.12
N LEU A 80 5.91 -0.69 8.33
CA LEU A 80 5.65 -0.53 6.91
C LEU A 80 5.64 -1.88 6.19
N GLU A 81 6.72 -2.65 6.30
CA GLU A 81 6.85 -3.94 5.62
C GLU A 81 7.74 -4.93 6.35
N LYS A 82 7.51 -6.21 6.11
CA LYS A 82 8.35 -7.32 6.49
C LYS A 82 8.85 -8.00 5.22
N ILE A 83 10.18 -8.02 5.03
CA ILE A 83 10.84 -8.69 3.91
C ILE A 83 11.76 -9.80 4.43
N SER A 84 12.09 -10.76 3.57
CA SER A 84 12.97 -11.87 3.93
C SER A 84 14.42 -11.40 4.16
N LYS A 85 15.17 -12.21 4.91
CA LYS A 85 16.59 -11.93 5.17
C LYS A 85 17.49 -12.20 3.96
N SER A 86 17.01 -12.94 2.97
CA SER A 86 17.76 -13.29 1.76
C SER A 86 17.89 -12.11 0.78
N GLY A 87 17.30 -10.96 1.08
CA GLY A 87 17.37 -9.76 0.23
C GLY A 87 16.55 -9.88 -1.06
N GLN A 88 15.94 -11.02 -1.34
CA GLN A 88 14.91 -11.13 -2.34
C GLN A 88 13.65 -10.48 -1.78
N ILE A 89 12.98 -9.69 -2.63
CA ILE A 89 11.76 -8.94 -2.27
C ILE A 89 10.57 -9.93 -2.22
N GLU A 90 10.77 -11.04 -1.55
CA GLU A 90 9.67 -11.87 -1.12
C GLU A 90 9.14 -11.26 0.17
N LEU A 91 8.10 -10.46 0.00
CA LEU A 91 7.32 -10.02 1.15
C LEU A 91 6.90 -11.27 1.90
N ILE A 92 7.25 -11.37 3.19
CA ILE A 92 6.90 -12.53 4.00
C ILE A 92 5.38 -12.53 4.27
N THR A 93 4.61 -12.83 3.24
CA THR A 93 3.19 -13.18 3.37
C THR A 93 3.00 -14.67 3.59
N TYR A 94 4.06 -15.46 3.34
CA TYR A 94 4.11 -16.91 3.56
C TYR A 94 5.33 -17.29 4.40
N TYR A 95 5.25 -18.42 5.08
CA TYR A 95 6.42 -19.00 5.75
C TYR A 95 7.39 -19.56 4.70
N GLU A 96 8.64 -19.12 4.73
CA GLU A 96 9.70 -19.61 3.82
C GLU A 96 10.15 -21.03 4.17
N LYS A 97 10.02 -21.41 5.43
CA LYS A 97 10.46 -22.69 6.00
C LYS A 97 9.46 -23.16 7.02
N ASP A 98 9.46 -24.46 7.28
CA ASP A 98 8.73 -25.02 8.40
C ASP A 98 9.14 -24.32 9.69
N SER A 99 8.17 -23.86 10.45
CA SER A 99 8.37 -23.37 11.82
C SER A 99 8.04 -24.46 12.81
N LYS A 100 8.87 -24.60 13.86
CA LYS A 100 8.69 -25.63 14.88
C LYS A 100 8.39 -25.03 16.24
N ARG A 101 7.55 -25.70 17.00
CA ARG A 101 7.35 -25.42 18.42
C ARG A 101 8.56 -25.89 19.25
N LYS A 102 8.59 -25.50 20.52
CA LYS A 102 9.68 -25.88 21.43
C LYS A 102 9.81 -27.41 21.62
N ASP A 103 8.73 -28.15 21.43
CA ASP A 103 8.67 -29.61 21.51
C ASP A 103 9.10 -30.32 20.20
N GLY A 104 9.49 -29.54 19.17
CA GLY A 104 9.94 -30.06 17.88
C GLY A 104 8.81 -30.30 16.86
N THR A 105 7.55 -30.20 17.26
CA THR A 105 6.41 -30.34 16.33
C THR A 105 6.35 -29.18 15.35
N ILE A 106 5.94 -29.44 14.10
CA ILE A 106 5.77 -28.39 13.09
C ILE A 106 4.53 -27.57 13.47
N GLN A 107 4.71 -26.27 13.55
CA GLN A 107 3.65 -25.29 13.80
C GLN A 107 3.06 -24.74 12.52
N HIS A 108 3.91 -24.44 11.55
CA HIS A 108 3.53 -23.96 10.22
C HIS A 108 4.46 -24.60 9.19
N HIS A 109 3.91 -24.98 8.05
CA HIS A 109 4.70 -25.48 6.94
C HIS A 109 5.21 -24.33 6.05
N ALA A 110 6.27 -24.60 5.32
CA ALA A 110 6.69 -23.73 4.22
C ALA A 110 5.52 -23.55 3.23
N GLY A 111 5.23 -22.32 2.86
CA GLY A 111 4.11 -21.98 1.99
C GLY A 111 2.79 -21.64 2.71
N ASP A 112 2.66 -21.94 4.01
CA ASP A 112 1.50 -21.49 4.79
C ASP A 112 1.48 -19.97 4.89
N ALA A 113 0.27 -19.37 4.91
CA ALA A 113 0.11 -17.94 5.08
C ALA A 113 0.67 -17.45 6.43
N ASN A 114 1.53 -16.46 6.39
CA ASN A 114 2.10 -15.83 7.58
C ASN A 114 1.21 -14.70 8.09
N TYR A 115 0.10 -15.05 8.72
CA TYR A 115 -0.87 -14.09 9.24
C TYR A 115 -0.26 -13.08 10.22
N SER A 116 0.78 -13.46 10.98
CA SER A 116 1.49 -12.52 11.85
C SER A 116 2.14 -11.39 11.05
N SER A 117 2.77 -11.68 9.92
CA SER A 117 3.33 -10.65 9.05
C SER A 117 2.24 -9.87 8.30
N ILE A 118 1.21 -10.55 7.78
CA ILE A 118 0.09 -9.95 7.08
C ILE A 118 -0.64 -8.94 7.97
N MET A 119 -0.91 -9.27 9.22
CA MET A 119 -1.62 -8.40 10.15
C MET A 119 -0.78 -7.21 10.64
N ASN A 120 0.50 -7.43 10.88
CA ASN A 120 1.34 -6.46 11.58
C ASN A 120 2.06 -5.47 10.67
N TYR A 121 2.09 -5.67 9.35
CA TYR A 121 2.81 -4.81 8.42
C TYR A 121 1.90 -4.33 7.29
N ALA A 122 1.95 -3.03 6.99
CA ALA A 122 1.07 -2.39 6.02
C ALA A 122 1.17 -3.02 4.62
N VAL A 123 2.39 -3.12 4.08
CA VAL A 123 2.60 -3.68 2.74
C VAL A 123 2.18 -5.15 2.68
N ASN A 124 2.49 -5.96 3.72
CA ASN A 124 2.14 -7.37 3.75
C ASN A 124 0.61 -7.57 3.76
N GLY A 125 -0.12 -6.73 4.50
CA GLY A 125 -1.58 -6.72 4.49
C GLY A 125 -2.14 -6.33 3.11
N ALA A 126 -1.60 -5.28 2.49
CA ALA A 126 -2.01 -4.85 1.16
C ALA A 126 -1.75 -5.94 0.08
N VAL A 127 -0.59 -6.63 0.15
CA VAL A 127 -0.26 -7.76 -0.75
C VAL A 127 -1.20 -8.95 -0.54
N HIS A 128 -1.59 -9.24 0.68
CA HIS A 128 -2.59 -10.27 0.98
C HIS A 128 -3.91 -10.01 0.22
N TYR A 129 -4.43 -8.79 0.27
CA TYR A 129 -5.63 -8.41 -0.48
C TYR A 129 -5.41 -8.39 -1.99
N ALA A 130 -4.23 -7.94 -2.45
CA ALA A 130 -3.91 -7.97 -3.87
C ALA A 130 -3.94 -9.41 -4.42
N ASN A 131 -3.40 -10.38 -3.68
CA ASN A 131 -3.47 -11.79 -4.07
C ASN A 131 -4.90 -12.31 -4.11
N ALA A 132 -5.77 -11.94 -3.13
CA ALA A 132 -7.18 -12.31 -3.15
C ALA A 132 -7.91 -11.79 -4.40
N ILE A 133 -7.59 -10.55 -4.84
CA ILE A 133 -8.14 -10.00 -6.09
C ILE A 133 -7.67 -10.82 -7.31
N LEU A 134 -6.39 -11.20 -7.36
CA LEU A 134 -5.85 -12.02 -8.46
C LEU A 134 -6.46 -13.44 -8.46
N ASP A 135 -6.70 -14.03 -7.27
CA ASP A 135 -7.32 -15.35 -7.14
C ASP A 135 -8.74 -15.39 -7.72
N SER A 136 -9.46 -14.27 -7.67
CA SER A 136 -10.78 -14.15 -8.27
C SER A 136 -10.79 -14.24 -9.81
N ARG A 137 -9.61 -14.11 -10.43
CA ARG A 137 -9.40 -14.05 -11.90
C ARG A 137 -10.17 -12.93 -12.60
N GLY A 138 -10.75 -12.00 -11.86
CA GLY A 138 -11.43 -10.82 -12.39
C GLY A 138 -10.46 -9.72 -12.84
N TYR A 139 -9.24 -9.76 -12.30
CA TYR A 139 -8.14 -8.86 -12.63
C TYR A 139 -6.86 -9.66 -12.78
N THR A 140 -5.97 -9.19 -13.66
CA THR A 140 -4.66 -9.82 -13.92
C THR A 140 -3.50 -9.09 -13.28
N GLU A 141 -3.79 -7.97 -12.62
CA GLU A 141 -2.81 -7.10 -11.99
C GLU A 141 -3.45 -6.24 -10.91
N VAL A 142 -2.69 -5.94 -9.88
CA VAL A 142 -3.09 -5.14 -8.72
C VAL A 142 -1.89 -4.35 -8.21
N ILE A 143 -2.12 -3.17 -7.65
CA ILE A 143 -1.12 -2.42 -6.90
C ILE A 143 -1.43 -2.57 -5.41
N ALA A 144 -0.42 -2.97 -4.64
CA ALA A 144 -0.48 -3.02 -3.18
C ALA A 144 0.34 -1.87 -2.60
N ILE A 145 -0.25 -1.07 -1.72
CA ILE A 145 0.40 0.08 -1.09
C ILE A 145 0.32 -0.06 0.43
N GLY A 146 1.48 -0.01 1.09
CA GLY A 146 1.55 0.17 2.53
C GLY A 146 1.83 1.62 2.87
N ILE A 147 1.09 2.15 3.83
CA ILE A 147 1.33 3.47 4.41
C ILE A 147 1.53 3.32 5.92
N ASN A 148 2.44 4.10 6.48
CA ASN A 148 2.76 4.05 7.90
C ASN A 148 3.09 5.45 8.42
N GLY A 149 2.89 5.65 9.72
CA GLY A 149 3.26 6.87 10.41
C GLY A 149 3.16 6.66 11.91
N THR A 150 3.94 7.41 12.70
CA THR A 150 4.05 7.15 14.14
C THR A 150 3.29 8.15 14.99
N GLN A 151 3.02 9.34 14.46
CA GLN A 151 2.40 10.43 15.18
C GLN A 151 1.78 11.45 14.23
N MET A 152 0.82 12.22 14.70
CA MET A 152 0.31 13.39 13.99
C MET A 152 0.96 14.65 14.53
N ASN A 153 1.41 15.52 13.66
CA ASN A 153 1.87 16.86 13.98
C ASN A 153 0.68 17.79 14.24
N ALA A 154 0.92 18.95 14.86
CA ALA A 154 -0.11 19.93 15.13
C ALA A 154 -0.77 20.50 13.87
N ASP A 155 -0.07 20.52 12.75
CA ASP A 155 -0.56 20.95 11.41
C ASP A 155 -1.38 19.86 10.69
N GLY A 156 -1.57 18.69 11.31
CA GLY A 156 -2.30 17.57 10.73
C GLY A 156 -1.49 16.71 9.77
N SER A 157 -0.20 16.97 9.59
CA SER A 157 0.69 16.09 8.86
C SER A 157 1.07 14.85 9.68
N VAL A 158 1.50 13.78 8.99
CA VAL A 158 1.94 12.54 9.61
C VAL A 158 3.45 12.59 9.86
N GLN A 159 3.86 12.37 11.11
CA GLN A 159 5.28 12.24 11.45
C GLN A 159 5.78 10.87 11.03
N ASP A 160 7.06 10.82 10.58
CA ASP A 160 7.71 9.60 10.07
C ASP A 160 6.85 8.86 9.03
N ALA A 161 6.18 9.64 8.17
CA ALA A 161 5.35 9.08 7.12
C ALA A 161 6.20 8.24 6.16
N GLU A 162 5.82 6.98 6.01
CA GLU A 162 6.43 6.03 5.10
C GLU A 162 5.35 5.49 4.17
N CYS A 163 5.71 5.32 2.90
CA CYS A 163 4.83 4.69 1.91
C CYS A 163 5.66 3.81 1.01
N ARG A 164 5.12 2.65 0.64
CA ARG A 164 5.74 1.77 -0.34
C ARG A 164 4.69 1.09 -1.18
N ALA A 165 4.91 1.07 -2.49
CA ALA A 165 4.00 0.50 -3.45
C ALA A 165 4.66 -0.67 -4.20
N TYR A 166 3.87 -1.71 -4.44
CA TYR A 166 4.26 -2.89 -5.19
C TYR A 166 3.26 -3.19 -6.29
N TYR A 167 3.78 -3.49 -7.46
CA TYR A 167 3.01 -4.01 -8.57
C TYR A 167 3.04 -5.54 -8.56
N ILE A 168 1.87 -6.16 -8.67
CA ILE A 168 1.68 -7.60 -8.61
C ILE A 168 0.83 -8.01 -9.80
N SER A 169 1.28 -8.99 -10.59
CA SER A 169 0.52 -9.44 -11.76
C SER A 169 0.72 -10.92 -12.05
N GLU A 170 -0.25 -11.50 -12.73
CA GLU A 170 -0.17 -12.87 -13.23
C GLU A 170 1.02 -13.08 -14.19
N LYS A 171 1.40 -12.03 -14.93
CA LYS A 171 2.50 -12.08 -15.90
C LYS A 171 3.87 -12.28 -15.28
N ASN A 172 4.06 -11.88 -14.02
CA ASN A 172 5.30 -12.04 -13.28
C ASN A 172 5.19 -13.07 -12.15
N ASN A 173 4.29 -14.04 -12.30
CA ASN A 173 4.03 -15.07 -11.29
C ASN A 173 3.68 -14.51 -9.91
N ARG A 174 3.04 -13.34 -9.87
CA ARG A 174 2.63 -12.61 -8.67
C ARG A 174 3.79 -12.19 -7.76
N VAL A 175 5.02 -12.18 -8.26
CA VAL A 175 6.16 -11.65 -7.52
C VAL A 175 5.98 -10.13 -7.38
N PRO A 176 5.94 -9.59 -6.15
CA PRO A 176 5.77 -8.16 -5.94
C PRO A 176 6.99 -7.37 -6.45
N ILE A 177 6.77 -6.43 -7.37
CA ILE A 177 7.80 -5.53 -7.90
C ILE A 177 7.66 -4.19 -7.19
N CYS A 178 8.68 -3.80 -6.42
CA CYS A 178 8.70 -2.50 -5.74
C CYS A 178 8.72 -1.36 -6.76
N LEU A 179 7.77 -0.45 -6.62
CA LEU A 179 7.60 0.66 -7.54
C LEU A 179 8.39 1.92 -7.16
N GLU A 180 8.91 2.00 -5.97
CA GLU A 180 9.89 2.92 -5.37
C GLU A 180 9.58 3.19 -3.90
N MET A 181 10.63 3.49 -3.13
CA MET A 181 10.49 3.91 -1.73
C MET A 181 10.13 5.40 -1.63
N TRP A 182 9.06 5.71 -0.91
CA TRP A 182 8.75 7.05 -0.49
C TRP A 182 9.15 7.25 0.96
N LYS A 183 10.21 8.03 1.16
CA LYS A 183 10.43 8.68 2.43
C LYS A 183 10.02 10.13 2.22
N THR A 184 8.96 10.57 2.83
CA THR A 184 8.71 11.99 3.04
C THR A 184 9.66 12.47 4.13
N THR A 185 10.96 12.47 3.85
CA THR A 185 11.88 13.29 4.60
C THR A 185 11.55 14.72 4.18
N PRO A 186 11.27 15.67 5.08
CA PRO A 186 11.20 17.07 4.70
C PRO A 186 12.54 17.36 4.00
N CYS A 187 12.48 17.74 2.73
CA CYS A 187 13.64 18.15 1.98
C CYS A 187 14.30 19.30 2.76
N ARG A 188 15.36 19.01 3.51
CA ARG A 188 16.31 20.04 3.91
C ARG A 188 16.76 20.67 2.61
N GLY A 189 16.42 21.99 2.46
CA GLY A 189 16.62 22.77 1.26
C GLY A 189 17.95 22.50 0.59
N GLU A 190 17.92 21.79 -0.50
CA GLU A 190 18.92 21.96 -1.54
C GLU A 190 18.61 23.27 -2.24
N GLN A 191 19.42 24.28 -1.94
CA GLN A 191 19.46 25.56 -2.64
C GLN A 191 19.76 25.29 -4.12
N ILE A 192 18.72 25.29 -4.94
CA ILE A 192 18.92 25.51 -6.38
C ILE A 192 19.24 26.99 -6.54
N LYS A 193 20.54 27.30 -6.68
CA LYS A 193 21.00 28.62 -7.10
C LYS A 193 20.54 28.87 -8.54
N GLY A 194 19.73 29.87 -8.71
CA GLY A 194 19.55 30.56 -9.99
C GLY A 194 18.13 30.67 -10.52
N GLY A 195 17.55 31.87 -10.40
CA GLY A 195 16.57 32.38 -11.36
C GLY A 195 15.21 32.85 -10.85
N ARG A 196 15.14 34.15 -10.50
CA ARG A 196 13.98 35.03 -10.46
C ARG A 196 12.77 34.69 -9.57
N GLN A 197 12.68 35.49 -8.52
CA GLN A 197 11.51 35.69 -7.65
C GLN A 197 10.28 36.18 -8.45
N GLN A 198 9.13 35.53 -8.19
CA GLN A 198 7.84 36.22 -8.17
C GLN A 198 6.87 35.45 -7.26
N ASN A 199 6.24 36.19 -6.37
CA ASN A 199 5.13 35.93 -5.46
C ASN A 199 4.27 34.68 -5.74
N GLY A 200 4.36 33.66 -4.90
CA GLY A 200 3.55 32.45 -5.00
C GLY A 200 3.95 31.30 -4.06
N GLN A 201 4.73 31.58 -3.01
CA GLN A 201 5.35 30.53 -2.18
C GLN A 201 4.37 29.69 -1.34
N GLU A 202 3.26 30.22 -0.88
CA GLU A 202 2.35 29.48 0.02
C GLU A 202 1.47 28.43 -0.68
N LEU A 203 1.21 28.59 -1.97
CA LEU A 203 0.46 27.64 -2.80
C LEU A 203 1.31 26.51 -3.39
N GLN A 204 2.63 26.68 -3.43
CA GLN A 204 3.55 25.71 -4.02
C GLN A 204 3.88 24.54 -3.10
N GLU A 205 4.00 24.75 -1.78
CA GLU A 205 4.33 23.70 -0.83
C GLU A 205 3.21 22.65 -0.66
N LYS A 206 1.96 23.08 -0.65
CA LYS A 206 0.79 22.17 -0.65
C LYS A 206 0.65 21.39 -1.96
N ARG A 207 1.05 21.96 -3.09
CA ARG A 207 0.99 21.30 -4.40
C ARG A 207 2.06 20.21 -4.61
N ILE A 208 3.22 20.30 -3.94
CA ILE A 208 4.32 19.37 -4.15
C ILE A 208 3.98 17.97 -3.61
N GLY A 209 3.43 17.84 -2.40
CA GLY A 209 3.01 16.55 -1.83
C GLY A 209 1.94 15.86 -2.68
N ALA A 210 0.90 16.64 -3.04
CA ALA A 210 -0.23 16.14 -3.82
C ALA A 210 0.17 15.80 -5.27
N SER A 211 0.96 16.64 -5.94
CA SER A 211 1.40 16.39 -7.31
C SER A 211 2.35 15.20 -7.45
N GLN A 212 3.17 14.94 -6.44
CA GLN A 212 4.06 13.77 -6.43
C GLN A 212 3.27 12.46 -6.28
N PHE A 213 2.28 12.41 -5.41
CA PHE A 213 1.43 11.21 -5.28
C PHE A 213 0.68 10.91 -6.57
N CYS A 214 0.02 11.92 -7.19
CA CYS A 214 -0.65 11.78 -8.49
C CYS A 214 0.29 11.42 -9.64
N ARG A 215 1.44 12.09 -9.73
CA ARG A 215 2.40 11.84 -10.78
C ARG A 215 2.85 10.39 -10.78
N ARG A 216 3.06 9.82 -9.60
CA ARG A 216 3.51 8.43 -9.47
C ARG A 216 2.39 7.41 -9.61
N ILE A 217 1.17 7.67 -9.13
CA ILE A 217 0.05 6.80 -9.48
C ILE A 217 -0.19 6.82 -11.00
N SER A 218 -0.05 7.98 -11.65
CA SER A 218 -0.15 8.09 -13.12
C SER A 218 1.03 7.46 -13.85
N ASP A 219 2.24 7.57 -13.31
CA ASP A 219 3.45 6.92 -13.83
C ASP A 219 3.37 5.40 -13.65
N LEU A 220 2.80 4.92 -12.55
CA LEU A 220 2.51 3.51 -12.31
C LEU A 220 1.54 2.91 -13.33
N CYS A 221 0.53 3.67 -13.73
CA CYS A 221 -0.35 3.31 -14.83
C CYS A 221 0.36 3.38 -16.21
N GLY A 222 1.48 4.08 -16.33
CA GLY A 222 2.25 4.28 -17.55
C GLY A 222 3.50 3.40 -17.72
N LEU A 223 3.93 2.68 -16.71
CA LEU A 223 5.16 1.87 -16.67
C LEU A 223 5.26 0.75 -17.73
N HIS A 224 4.18 0.44 -18.43
CA HIS A 224 4.21 -0.53 -19.54
C HIS A 224 4.68 0.03 -20.90
N ARG A 225 5.15 1.28 -20.96
CA ARG A 225 5.74 1.84 -22.20
C ARG A 225 7.26 1.66 -22.32
N ARG A 226 7.93 0.99 -21.36
CA ARG A 226 9.39 0.80 -21.38
C ARG A 226 9.84 -0.65 -21.21
N GLN A 227 9.07 -1.58 -21.76
CA GLN A 227 9.58 -2.93 -22.04
C GLN A 227 9.24 -3.35 -23.47
#